data_17c13c308b20b57db102c305cb8f8e00
#
_entry.id   17c13c308b20b57db102c305cb8f8e00
#
_cell.length_a   1.000
_cell.length_b   1.000
_cell.length_c   1.000
_cell.angle_alpha   90.00
_cell.angle_beta   90.00
_cell.angle_gamma   90.00
#
_symmetry.space_group_name_H-M   'P 1'
#
loop_
_entity.id
_entity.type
_entity.pdbx_description
1 polymer ?
#
loop_
_entity_poly.entity_id
_entity_poly.type
_entity_poly.pdbx_seq_one_letter_code
_entity_poly.pdbx_strand_id
1 'polypeptide(L)'
;TWCLVGSEMCIRDRVRAGSDEVWDKAELALENAIKNLNLPYEVVEGDGAFYGPKLDFVLIDALGRDWQCGTFQADFILPERLDAKFVGPDSERYYPVMIHRAVLGSFERFIGVLIEHYGGALPVWLSPIQAEILNITDKQADYCQNLTNLLKKNGFRAHSDSVSYTHLRAHETPCHR
;
A
#
# COMPACT_ATOMS: atom_id res chain seq x y z
N THR A 1 12.04 7.59 13.86
CA THR A 1 12.44 6.17 13.80
C THR A 1 11.29 5.37 13.25
N TRP A 2 11.45 4.97 12.04
CA TRP A 2 10.43 4.38 11.20
C TRP A 2 10.19 2.91 11.47
N CYS A 3 8.96 2.55 11.32
CA CYS A 3 8.37 1.24 11.27
C CYS A 3 9.32 0.18 10.73
N LEU A 4 9.74 -0.69 11.59
CA LEU A 4 10.24 -1.97 11.15
C LEU A 4 9.10 -2.66 10.41
N VAL A 5 9.32 -2.94 9.15
CA VAL A 5 8.46 -3.86 8.40
C VAL A 5 8.74 -5.23 8.98
N GLY A 6 7.81 -5.78 9.75
CA GLY A 6 7.81 -7.20 10.07
C GLY A 6 7.36 -7.97 8.84
N SER A 7 8.04 -9.06 8.52
CA SER A 7 7.60 -10.01 7.51
C SER A 7 7.22 -11.31 8.18
N GLU A 8 6.05 -11.81 7.90
CA GLU A 8 5.55 -13.07 8.42
C GLU A 8 5.34 -14.04 7.26
N MET A 9 5.95 -15.20 7.36
CA MET A 9 5.69 -16.30 6.45
C MET A 9 4.69 -17.24 7.10
N CYS A 10 3.45 -17.19 6.64
CA CYS A 10 2.38 -18.00 7.17
C CYS A 10 2.30 -19.31 6.40
N ILE A 11 2.57 -20.40 7.08
CA ILE A 11 2.60 -21.74 6.53
C ILE A 11 1.31 -22.50 6.82
N ARG A 12 1.24 -23.72 6.30
CA ARG A 12 0.04 -24.59 6.30
C ARG A 12 -0.65 -24.71 7.65
N ASP A 13 -1.98 -24.74 7.62
CA ASP A 13 -2.85 -25.17 8.71
C ASP A 13 -3.29 -26.64 8.53
N ARG A 14 -3.95 -27.19 9.56
CA ARG A 14 -4.54 -28.52 9.55
C ARG A 14 -5.62 -28.69 8.49
N VAL A 15 -6.37 -27.63 8.19
CA VAL A 15 -7.41 -27.59 7.16
C VAL A 15 -6.85 -26.91 5.92
N ARG A 16 -6.35 -27.70 4.98
CA ARG A 16 -5.77 -27.21 3.73
C ARG A 16 -6.24 -28.01 2.52
N ALA A 17 -6.22 -27.39 1.37
CA ALA A 17 -6.49 -28.04 0.09
C ALA A 17 -5.17 -28.37 -0.64
N GLY A 18 -5.17 -29.40 -1.44
CA GLY A 18 -3.98 -29.87 -2.17
C GLY A 18 -3.14 -30.90 -1.42
N SER A 19 -2.11 -31.42 -2.09
CA SER A 19 -1.20 -32.41 -1.52
C SER A 19 -0.07 -31.77 -0.72
N ASP A 20 0.50 -32.52 0.20
CA ASP A 20 1.63 -32.04 1.02
C ASP A 20 2.84 -31.66 0.18
N GLU A 21 3.11 -32.39 -0.92
CA GLU A 21 4.23 -32.10 -1.82
C GLU A 21 4.09 -30.74 -2.50
N VAL A 22 2.87 -30.32 -2.83
CA VAL A 22 2.61 -28.99 -3.42
C VAL A 22 2.86 -27.90 -2.38
N TRP A 23 2.42 -28.13 -1.15
CA TRP A 23 2.66 -27.21 -0.05
C TRP A 23 4.14 -27.07 0.29
N ASP A 24 4.87 -28.20 0.39
CA ASP A 24 6.31 -28.19 0.66
C ASP A 24 7.09 -27.37 -0.39
N LYS A 25 6.75 -27.56 -1.66
CA LYS A 25 7.37 -26.78 -2.75
C LYS A 25 7.05 -25.29 -2.67
N ALA A 26 5.82 -24.95 -2.34
CA ALA A 26 5.39 -23.56 -2.26
C ALA A 26 6.00 -22.84 -1.07
N GLU A 27 6.00 -23.46 0.09
CA GLU A 27 6.62 -22.92 1.30
C GLU A 27 8.12 -22.71 1.10
N LEU A 28 8.81 -23.70 0.53
CA LEU A 28 10.22 -23.59 0.19
C LEU A 28 10.49 -22.47 -0.82
N ALA A 29 9.62 -22.30 -1.82
CA ALA A 29 9.78 -21.23 -2.81
C ALA A 29 9.62 -19.84 -2.19
N LEU A 30 8.62 -19.65 -1.32
CA LEU A 30 8.40 -18.39 -0.59
C LEU A 30 9.54 -18.12 0.39
N GLU A 31 9.99 -19.12 1.13
CA GLU A 31 11.12 -19.00 2.05
C GLU A 31 12.41 -18.58 1.32
N ASN A 32 12.71 -19.20 0.19
CA ASN A 32 13.86 -18.84 -0.63
C ASN A 32 13.73 -17.42 -1.19
N ALA A 33 12.53 -16.99 -1.59
CA ALA A 33 12.30 -15.64 -2.09
C ALA A 33 12.60 -14.59 -1.03
N ILE A 34 12.11 -14.77 0.21
CA ILE A 34 12.34 -13.80 1.30
C ILE A 34 13.79 -13.79 1.77
N LYS A 35 14.44 -14.97 1.81
CA LYS A 35 15.88 -15.09 2.12
C LYS A 35 16.74 -14.35 1.09
N ASN A 36 16.42 -14.47 -0.19
CA ASN A 36 17.16 -13.79 -1.27
C ASN A 36 17.03 -12.25 -1.19
N LEU A 37 15.95 -11.74 -0.61
CA LEU A 37 15.75 -10.33 -0.36
C LEU A 37 16.47 -9.84 0.92
N ASN A 38 17.07 -10.74 1.71
CA ASN A 38 17.68 -10.44 3.01
C ASN A 38 16.75 -9.69 3.98
N LEU A 39 15.45 -9.98 3.91
CA LEU A 39 14.47 -9.41 4.82
C LEU A 39 14.35 -10.30 6.07
N PRO A 40 14.27 -9.70 7.27
CA PRO A 40 13.92 -10.45 8.47
C PRO A 40 12.48 -10.96 8.36
N TYR A 41 12.24 -12.19 8.76
CA TYR A 41 10.90 -12.78 8.76
C TYR A 41 10.72 -13.74 9.92
N GLU A 42 9.46 -13.92 10.32
CA GLU A 42 9.05 -14.93 11.28
C GLU A 42 8.18 -15.97 10.56
N VAL A 43 8.26 -17.22 10.99
CA VAL A 43 7.40 -18.30 10.47
C VAL A 43 6.23 -18.46 11.41
N VAL A 44 5.01 -18.26 10.89
CA VAL A 44 3.76 -18.39 11.65
C VAL A 44 3.05 -19.66 11.17
N GLU A 45 2.99 -20.65 12.04
CA GLU A 45 2.31 -21.91 11.75
C GLU A 45 0.81 -21.77 11.90
N GLY A 46 0.07 -22.35 10.94
CA GLY A 46 -1.39 -22.40 11.01
C GLY A 46 -2.13 -21.14 10.59
N ASP A 47 -1.43 -20.10 10.13
CA ASP A 47 -2.03 -18.85 9.64
C ASP A 47 -2.02 -18.73 8.10
N GLY A 48 -1.60 -19.79 7.41
CA GLY A 48 -1.69 -19.90 5.96
C GLY A 48 -3.13 -19.93 5.47
N ALA A 49 -3.38 -19.44 4.26
CA ALA A 49 -4.69 -19.61 3.64
C ALA A 49 -4.93 -21.10 3.31
N PHE A 50 -6.19 -21.55 3.32
CA PHE A 50 -6.49 -22.95 3.02
C PHE A 50 -6.05 -23.40 1.61
N TYR A 51 -5.83 -22.44 0.71
CA TYR A 51 -5.46 -22.67 -0.70
C TYR A 51 -3.96 -22.50 -0.98
N GLY A 52 -3.18 -22.00 -0.03
CA GLY A 52 -1.75 -21.85 -0.20
C GLY A 52 -1.05 -21.03 0.89
N PRO A 53 0.27 -21.09 0.97
CA PRO A 53 1.06 -20.30 1.89
C PRO A 53 1.08 -18.84 1.48
N LYS A 54 1.33 -17.95 2.45
CA LYS A 54 1.38 -16.50 2.23
C LYS A 54 2.59 -15.86 2.90
N LEU A 55 3.03 -14.74 2.35
CA LEU A 55 3.92 -13.79 2.98
C LEU A 55 3.13 -12.52 3.32
N ASP A 56 3.09 -12.16 4.58
CA ASP A 56 2.45 -10.95 5.06
C ASP A 56 3.50 -9.93 5.47
N PHE A 57 3.25 -8.66 5.10
CA PHE A 57 4.08 -7.53 5.47
C PHE A 57 3.31 -6.66 6.46
N VAL A 58 3.84 -6.59 7.67
CA VAL A 58 3.22 -5.93 8.79
C VAL A 58 3.94 -4.61 9.06
N LEU A 59 3.18 -3.52 9.12
CA LEU A 59 3.66 -2.21 9.53
C LEU A 59 3.36 -2.04 11.01
N ILE A 60 4.35 -1.55 11.75
CA ILE A 60 4.18 -1.21 13.16
C ILE A 60 4.00 0.32 13.26
N ASP A 61 2.90 0.76 13.82
CA ASP A 61 2.62 2.18 14.00
C ASP A 61 3.40 2.80 15.18
N ALA A 62 3.26 4.11 15.34
CA ALA A 62 3.94 4.85 16.42
C ALA A 62 3.51 4.44 17.84
N LEU A 63 2.39 3.74 17.97
CA LEU A 63 1.86 3.22 19.23
C LEU A 63 2.22 1.74 19.46
N GLY A 64 2.99 1.13 18.54
CA GLY A 64 3.37 -0.28 18.61
C GLY A 64 2.26 -1.25 18.21
N ARG A 65 1.24 -0.80 17.44
CA ARG A 65 0.17 -1.67 16.93
C ARG A 65 0.56 -2.23 15.57
N ASP A 66 0.25 -3.49 15.36
CA ASP A 66 0.54 -4.20 14.11
C ASP A 66 -0.57 -3.97 13.08
N TRP A 67 -0.14 -3.66 11.84
CA TRP A 67 -1.03 -3.45 10.71
C TRP A 67 -0.57 -4.28 9.51
N GLN A 68 -1.28 -5.37 9.24
CA GLN A 68 -1.06 -6.13 8.02
C GLN A 68 -1.48 -5.28 6.81
N CYS A 69 -0.53 -4.94 5.97
CA CYS A 69 -0.73 -4.12 4.77
C CYS A 69 -0.46 -4.89 3.49
N GLY A 70 0.74 -5.43 3.35
CA GLY A 70 1.13 -6.19 2.16
C GLY A 70 0.88 -7.67 2.33
N THR A 71 0.44 -8.33 1.26
CA THR A 71 0.30 -9.79 1.25
C THR A 71 0.68 -10.31 -0.12
N PHE A 72 1.41 -11.42 -0.13
CA PHE A 72 1.72 -12.21 -1.31
C PHE A 72 1.31 -13.65 -1.04
N GLN A 73 0.38 -14.19 -1.83
CA GLN A 73 -0.21 -15.50 -1.59
C GLN A 73 -0.07 -16.38 -2.83
N ALA A 74 0.35 -17.62 -2.65
CA ALA A 74 0.36 -18.63 -3.70
C ALA A 74 -0.94 -19.45 -3.62
N ASP A 75 -1.67 -19.57 -4.72
CA ASP A 75 -2.94 -20.27 -4.82
C ASP A 75 -2.87 -21.34 -5.92
N PHE A 76 -3.02 -22.58 -5.51
CA PHE A 76 -3.01 -23.75 -6.38
C PHE A 76 -4.42 -24.26 -6.69
N ILE A 77 -5.42 -23.79 -5.99
CA ILE A 77 -6.78 -24.33 -5.99
C ILE A 77 -7.69 -23.58 -6.95
N LEU A 78 -7.60 -22.25 -6.97
CA LEU A 78 -8.49 -21.44 -7.80
C LEU A 78 -8.29 -21.68 -9.31
N PRO A 79 -7.06 -21.82 -9.84
CA PRO A 79 -6.87 -22.16 -11.25
C PRO A 79 -7.53 -23.47 -11.66
N GLU A 80 -7.46 -24.49 -10.80
CA GLU A 80 -8.12 -25.77 -11.05
C GLU A 80 -9.64 -25.66 -11.02
N ARG A 81 -10.21 -24.96 -10.03
CA ARG A 81 -11.65 -24.72 -9.91
C ARG A 81 -12.24 -23.91 -11.07
N LEU A 82 -11.44 -23.01 -11.64
CA LEU A 82 -11.81 -22.19 -12.81
C LEU A 82 -11.53 -22.91 -14.14
N ASP A 83 -10.95 -24.10 -14.13
CA ASP A 83 -10.41 -24.81 -15.30
C ASP A 83 -9.48 -23.93 -16.17
N ALA A 84 -8.72 -23.05 -15.50
CA ALA A 84 -7.80 -22.12 -16.14
C ALA A 84 -6.49 -22.86 -16.47
N LYS A 85 -6.27 -23.20 -17.73
CA LYS A 85 -5.10 -23.98 -18.19
C LYS A 85 -4.23 -23.16 -19.13
N PHE A 86 -2.93 -23.40 -19.06
CA PHE A 86 -1.98 -22.93 -20.07
C PHE A 86 -1.40 -24.12 -20.85
N VAL A 87 -0.84 -23.87 -22.02
CA VAL A 87 -0.17 -24.88 -22.83
C VAL A 87 1.33 -24.83 -22.53
N GLY A 88 1.87 -25.95 -22.05
CA GLY A 88 3.29 -26.11 -21.77
C GLY A 88 4.14 -26.24 -23.05
N PRO A 89 5.48 -26.26 -22.90
CA PRO A 89 6.41 -26.44 -24.03
C PRO A 89 6.27 -27.78 -24.74
N ASP A 90 5.70 -28.77 -24.08
CA ASP A 90 5.39 -30.13 -24.56
C ASP A 90 4.01 -30.20 -25.27
N SER A 91 3.32 -29.07 -25.44
CA SER A 91 1.95 -28.94 -25.97
C SER A 91 0.86 -29.56 -25.08
N GLU A 92 1.19 -29.97 -23.87
CA GLU A 92 0.21 -30.42 -22.87
C GLU A 92 -0.38 -29.25 -22.08
N ARG A 93 -1.53 -29.50 -21.45
CA ARG A 93 -2.26 -28.47 -20.68
C ARG A 93 -2.03 -28.64 -19.19
N TYR A 94 -1.60 -27.55 -18.55
CA TYR A 94 -1.30 -27.48 -17.12
C TYR A 94 -2.10 -26.39 -16.43
N TYR A 95 -2.38 -26.58 -15.14
CA TYR A 95 -2.89 -25.53 -14.28
C TYR A 95 -1.74 -24.63 -13.81
N PRO A 96 -1.84 -23.31 -13.96
CA PRO A 96 -0.86 -22.38 -13.41
C PRO A 96 -0.98 -22.29 -11.89
N VAL A 97 0.07 -21.77 -11.25
CA VAL A 97 -0.05 -21.23 -9.90
C VAL A 97 -0.54 -19.80 -10.01
N MET A 98 -1.62 -19.46 -9.28
CA MET A 98 -2.11 -18.09 -9.21
C MET A 98 -1.42 -17.37 -8.06
N ILE A 99 -1.01 -16.13 -8.31
CA ILE A 99 -0.41 -15.29 -7.30
C ILE A 99 -1.36 -14.13 -6.98
N HIS A 100 -1.79 -14.06 -5.73
CA HIS A 100 -2.54 -12.92 -5.22
C HIS A 100 -1.57 -11.95 -4.54
N ARG A 101 -1.71 -10.67 -4.83
CA ARG A 101 -0.87 -9.63 -4.25
C ARG A 101 -1.71 -8.44 -3.79
N ALA A 102 -1.59 -8.09 -2.53
CA ALA A 102 -1.98 -6.81 -1.98
C ALA A 102 -0.72 -6.03 -1.61
N VAL A 103 -0.72 -4.70 -1.83
CA VAL A 103 0.43 -3.85 -1.49
C VAL A 103 0.16 -3.04 -0.23
N LEU A 104 -1.02 -2.43 -0.15
CA LEU A 104 -1.40 -1.52 0.93
C LEU A 104 -2.52 -2.06 1.83
N GLY A 105 -3.05 -3.26 1.53
CA GLY A 105 -4.26 -3.77 2.15
C GLY A 105 -5.48 -2.96 1.71
N SER A 106 -6.26 -2.39 2.64
CA SER A 106 -7.30 -1.43 2.31
C SER A 106 -6.76 -0.01 2.30
N PHE A 107 -7.22 0.82 1.36
CA PHE A 107 -6.82 2.22 1.27
C PHE A 107 -7.18 2.99 2.54
N GLU A 108 -8.36 2.74 3.11
CA GLU A 108 -8.84 3.42 4.30
C GLU A 108 -7.92 3.18 5.50
N ARG A 109 -7.53 1.92 5.72
CA ARG A 109 -6.61 1.54 6.79
C ARG A 109 -5.25 2.18 6.58
N PHE A 110 -4.69 2.05 5.39
CA PHE A 110 -3.37 2.59 5.08
C PHE A 110 -3.33 4.12 5.21
N ILE A 111 -4.34 4.82 4.69
CA ILE A 111 -4.45 6.28 4.81
C ILE A 111 -4.59 6.69 6.28
N GLY A 112 -5.36 5.95 7.07
CA GLY A 112 -5.49 6.21 8.51
C GLY A 112 -4.15 6.11 9.23
N VAL A 113 -3.39 5.04 9.02
CA VAL A 113 -2.03 4.86 9.59
C VAL A 113 -1.09 5.97 9.11
N LEU A 114 -1.17 6.35 7.83
CA LEU A 114 -0.35 7.40 7.25
C LEU A 114 -0.62 8.77 7.88
N ILE A 115 -1.89 9.12 8.07
CA ILE A 115 -2.30 10.38 8.72
C ILE A 115 -1.84 10.40 10.17
N GLU A 116 -2.02 9.33 10.93
CA GLU A 116 -1.52 9.21 12.30
C GLU A 116 0.00 9.36 12.36
N HIS A 117 0.70 8.71 11.44
CA HIS A 117 2.16 8.74 11.40
C HIS A 117 2.71 10.17 11.21
N TYR A 118 2.11 10.93 10.30
CA TYR A 118 2.52 12.32 10.03
C TYR A 118 1.87 13.34 10.97
N GLY A 119 0.98 12.91 11.87
CA GLY A 119 0.19 13.84 12.69
C GLY A 119 -0.62 14.83 11.87
N GLY A 120 -1.04 14.43 10.67
CA GLY A 120 -1.73 15.28 9.70
C GLY A 120 -0.82 16.18 8.84
N ALA A 121 0.46 16.37 9.21
CA ALA A 121 1.42 17.17 8.45
C ALA A 121 2.07 16.35 7.33
N LEU A 122 1.28 15.98 6.34
CA LEU A 122 1.74 15.18 5.21
C LEU A 122 2.85 15.88 4.42
N PRO A 123 3.85 15.16 3.90
CA PRO A 123 4.81 15.72 2.98
C PRO A 123 4.12 16.23 1.71
N VAL A 124 4.69 17.25 1.06
CA VAL A 124 4.05 17.96 -0.07
C VAL A 124 3.57 17.02 -1.18
N TRP A 125 4.32 15.97 -1.48
CA TRP A 125 3.94 15.03 -2.53
C TRP A 125 2.70 14.17 -2.20
N LEU A 126 2.39 13.98 -0.90
CA LEU A 126 1.19 13.30 -0.40
C LEU A 126 0.05 14.28 -0.07
N SER A 127 0.34 15.56 0.11
CA SER A 127 -0.68 16.55 0.50
C SER A 127 -1.79 16.64 -0.54
N PRO A 128 -3.08 16.66 -0.15
CA PRO A 128 -4.20 16.86 -1.07
C PRO A 128 -4.09 18.18 -1.85
N ILE A 129 -3.63 19.22 -1.19
CA ILE A 129 -3.30 20.52 -1.78
C ILE A 129 -1.80 20.73 -1.59
N GLN A 130 -1.06 20.91 -2.69
CA GLN A 130 0.38 21.12 -2.68
C GLN A 130 0.76 22.60 -2.71
N ALA A 131 -0.12 23.43 -3.26
CA ALA A 131 0.06 24.87 -3.32
C ALA A 131 -1.29 25.56 -3.15
N GLU A 132 -1.39 26.43 -2.17
CA GLU A 132 -2.52 27.34 -1.97
C GLU A 132 -2.12 28.73 -2.38
N ILE A 133 -2.84 29.32 -3.34
CA ILE A 133 -2.56 30.65 -3.86
C ILE A 133 -3.62 31.61 -3.27
N LEU A 134 -3.16 32.57 -2.51
CA LEU A 134 -3.99 33.52 -1.81
C LEU A 134 -3.75 34.93 -2.32
N ASN A 135 -4.79 35.69 -2.64
CA ASN A 135 -4.68 37.12 -2.94
C ASN A 135 -4.86 37.97 -1.66
N ILE A 136 -4.19 39.09 -1.59
CA ILE A 136 -4.35 40.06 -0.51
C ILE A 136 -5.51 40.98 -0.83
N THR A 137 -5.63 41.38 -2.09
CA THR A 137 -6.72 42.24 -2.56
C THR A 137 -7.31 41.66 -3.85
N ASP A 138 -8.54 42.05 -4.17
CA ASP A 138 -9.26 41.56 -5.36
C ASP A 138 -8.56 41.90 -6.68
N LYS A 139 -7.67 42.89 -6.68
CA LYS A 139 -6.89 43.29 -7.89
C LYS A 139 -5.96 42.19 -8.38
N GLN A 140 -5.56 41.25 -7.53
CA GLN A 140 -4.68 40.14 -7.89
C GLN A 140 -5.44 38.85 -8.21
N ALA A 141 -6.75 38.82 -8.16
CA ALA A 141 -7.55 37.60 -8.35
C ALA A 141 -7.23 36.90 -9.68
N ASP A 142 -7.22 37.67 -10.78
CA ASP A 142 -6.89 37.11 -12.12
C ASP A 142 -5.49 36.52 -12.18
N TYR A 143 -4.51 37.18 -11.57
CA TYR A 143 -3.14 36.66 -11.49
C TYR A 143 -3.09 35.36 -10.70
N CYS A 144 -3.73 35.28 -9.54
CA CYS A 144 -3.79 34.07 -8.71
C CYS A 144 -4.46 32.92 -9.46
N GLN A 145 -5.54 33.19 -10.17
CA GLN A 145 -6.21 32.19 -10.98
C GLN A 145 -5.33 31.66 -12.13
N ASN A 146 -4.63 32.57 -12.82
CA ASN A 146 -3.72 32.20 -13.91
C ASN A 146 -2.55 31.35 -13.38
N LEU A 147 -1.96 31.72 -12.23
CA LEU A 147 -0.91 30.97 -11.58
C LEU A 147 -1.38 29.57 -11.15
N THR A 148 -2.58 29.50 -10.56
CA THR A 148 -3.19 28.22 -10.18
C THR A 148 -3.39 27.32 -11.38
N ASN A 149 -3.89 27.84 -12.49
CA ASN A 149 -4.07 27.10 -13.72
C ASN A 149 -2.75 26.61 -14.30
N LEU A 150 -1.71 27.44 -14.23
CA LEU A 150 -0.35 27.07 -14.66
C LEU A 150 0.19 25.91 -13.81
N LEU A 151 0.04 25.95 -12.49
CA LEU A 151 0.46 24.87 -11.58
C LEU A 151 -0.32 23.58 -11.85
N LYS A 152 -1.63 23.66 -12.01
CA LYS A 152 -2.46 22.49 -12.37
C LYS A 152 -2.05 21.87 -13.70
N LYS A 153 -1.74 22.70 -14.71
CA LYS A 153 -1.27 22.24 -16.02
C LYS A 153 0.08 21.50 -15.92
N ASN A 154 0.91 21.85 -14.94
CA ASN A 154 2.18 21.19 -14.64
C ASN A 154 2.03 20.01 -13.65
N GLY A 155 0.81 19.54 -13.37
CA GLY A 155 0.57 18.34 -12.55
C GLY A 155 0.54 18.58 -11.05
N PHE A 156 0.57 19.83 -10.58
CA PHE A 156 0.44 20.13 -9.15
C PHE A 156 -1.02 20.20 -8.72
N ARG A 157 -1.32 19.71 -7.52
CA ARG A 157 -2.62 19.88 -6.86
C ARG A 157 -2.65 21.26 -6.21
N ALA A 158 -3.00 22.27 -7.01
CA ALA A 158 -3.05 23.65 -6.60
C ALA A 158 -4.49 24.12 -6.41
N HIS A 159 -4.70 24.98 -5.43
CA HIS A 159 -5.98 25.64 -5.17
C HIS A 159 -5.76 27.15 -5.05
N SER A 160 -6.75 27.93 -5.44
CA SER A 160 -6.76 29.37 -5.18
C SER A 160 -8.02 29.76 -4.43
N ASP A 161 -7.83 30.50 -3.38
CA ASP A 161 -8.91 31.16 -2.67
C ASP A 161 -8.81 32.66 -2.92
N SER A 162 -9.77 33.19 -3.70
CA SER A 162 -9.82 34.60 -4.10
C SER A 162 -10.64 35.49 -3.17
N VAL A 163 -11.06 34.95 -2.02
CA VAL A 163 -11.80 35.75 -1.04
C VAL A 163 -10.86 36.72 -0.34
N SER A 164 -11.19 38.00 -0.39
CA SER A 164 -10.42 39.07 0.25
C SER A 164 -10.63 39.07 1.77
N TYR A 165 -9.71 38.43 2.50
CA TYR A 165 -9.66 38.46 3.97
C TYR A 165 -8.44 39.24 4.43
N THR A 166 -8.46 40.55 4.30
CA THR A 166 -7.31 41.41 4.59
C THR A 166 -6.85 41.40 6.05
N HIS A 167 -7.66 40.93 6.98
CA HIS A 167 -7.37 40.97 8.43
C HIS A 167 -7.34 39.59 9.11
N LEU A 168 -7.86 38.52 8.50
CA LEU A 168 -7.89 37.19 9.11
C LEU A 168 -6.71 36.30 8.68
N ARG A 169 -6.19 36.47 7.46
CA ARG A 169 -5.14 35.60 6.91
C ARG A 169 -3.75 35.78 7.53
N ALA A 170 -3.47 36.92 8.12
CA ALA A 170 -2.18 37.16 8.79
C ALA A 170 -2.00 36.34 10.09
N HIS A 171 -3.08 35.76 10.63
CA HIS A 171 -3.08 35.01 11.89
C HIS A 171 -3.29 33.49 11.72
N GLU A 172 -3.62 33.04 10.52
CA GLU A 172 -3.92 31.62 10.23
C GLU A 172 -2.74 30.87 9.56
N THR A 173 -1.53 31.35 9.69
CA THR A 173 -0.36 30.51 9.33
C THR A 173 -0.36 29.32 10.27
N PRO A 174 -0.48 28.07 9.77
CA PRO A 174 -0.36 26.89 10.62
C PRO A 174 0.98 26.96 11.33
N CYS A 175 0.99 27.17 12.64
CA CYS A 175 2.19 26.98 13.42
C CYS A 175 2.56 25.51 13.31
N HIS A 176 3.55 25.21 12.53
CA HIS A 176 4.21 23.92 12.58
C HIS A 176 4.81 23.76 13.99
N ARG A 177 4.18 22.94 14.81
CA ARG A 177 4.74 22.41 16.03
C ARG A 177 5.48 21.12 15.74
#